data_5f83d9e72cced40267b9dfd75f943272
#
_entry.id   5f83d9e72cced40267b9dfd75f943272
#
_cell.length_a   1.000
_cell.length_b   1.000
_cell.length_c   1.000
_cell.angle_alpha   90.00
_cell.angle_beta   90.00
_cell.angle_gamma   90.00
#
_symmetry.space_group_name_H-M   'P 1'
#
loop_
_entity.id
_entity.type
_entity.pdbx_description
1 polymer ?
#
loop_
_entity_poly.entity_id
_entity_poly.type
_entity_poly.pdbx_seq_one_letter_code
_entity_poly.pdbx_strand_id
1 'polypeptide(L)'
;MGTELVSFRSSAIHGTGGYACQNIASGTRVIEYVGERITKGESLRRCELDNQYIFDLDDKFDLDGNVPWNPARFINHSCAPNCEAELDDGHVWIVALCDIKAGEELTFNYGYDLEDYCEHPCRCGVAGCVGYIVSEEFFDHVRQQNALKLEA
;
A
#
# COMPACT_ATOMS: atom_id res chain seq x y z
N MET A 1 -1.67 -2.50 19.64
CA MET A 1 -2.11 -2.43 18.25
C MET A 1 -1.41 -3.55 17.48
N GLY A 2 -2.14 -4.30 16.70
CA GLY A 2 -1.60 -5.42 15.91
C GLY A 2 -2.47 -6.66 16.02
N THR A 3 -2.02 -7.73 15.38
CA THR A 3 -2.68 -9.04 15.37
C THR A 3 -1.67 -10.12 15.77
N GLU A 4 -2.08 -11.38 15.74
CA GLU A 4 -1.15 -12.50 16.00
C GLU A 4 0.00 -12.57 15.00
N LEU A 5 -0.20 -12.07 13.78
CA LEU A 5 0.80 -12.13 12.70
C LEU A 5 1.58 -10.82 12.52
N VAL A 6 1.03 -9.68 12.96
CA VAL A 6 1.59 -8.35 12.66
C VAL A 6 1.71 -7.50 13.92
N SER A 7 2.88 -6.89 14.11
CA SER A 7 3.08 -5.82 15.09
C SER A 7 3.42 -4.52 14.37
N PHE A 8 3.13 -3.38 14.99
CA PHE A 8 3.36 -2.07 14.41
C PHE A 8 4.39 -1.29 15.25
N ARG A 9 5.38 -0.71 14.57
CA ARG A 9 6.47 0.06 15.20
C ARG A 9 7.07 1.02 14.17
N SER A 10 8.03 1.85 14.59
CA SER A 10 8.72 2.78 13.71
C SER A 10 9.35 2.05 12.52
N SER A 11 9.21 2.64 11.33
CA SER A 11 9.71 2.10 10.07
C SER A 11 10.82 2.96 9.49
N ALA A 12 11.81 2.30 8.87
CA ALA A 12 12.85 2.99 8.10
C ALA A 12 12.31 3.54 6.76
N ILE A 13 11.18 3.01 6.27
CA ILE A 13 10.57 3.49 5.02
C ILE A 13 9.83 4.80 5.28
N HIS A 14 8.87 4.79 6.20
CA HIS A 14 8.07 5.97 6.53
C HIS A 14 7.30 5.71 7.84
N GLY A 15 7.37 6.65 8.76
CA GLY A 15 6.56 6.68 9.99
C GLY A 15 6.48 5.33 10.73
N THR A 16 5.26 4.83 10.89
CA THR A 16 4.97 3.51 11.46
C THR A 16 4.86 2.48 10.34
N GLY A 17 5.34 1.27 10.59
CA GLY A 17 5.19 0.14 9.67
C GLY A 17 4.68 -1.10 10.36
N GLY A 18 4.22 -2.08 9.59
CA GLY A 18 3.79 -3.39 10.07
C GLY A 18 4.90 -4.42 9.89
N TYR A 19 5.14 -5.24 10.91
CA TYR A 19 6.21 -6.24 10.91
C TYR A 19 5.65 -7.60 11.23
N ALA A 20 6.18 -8.64 10.57
CA ALA A 20 5.80 -10.02 10.84
C ALA A 20 6.24 -10.42 12.24
N CYS A 21 5.30 -10.92 13.07
CA CYS A 21 5.60 -11.42 14.42
C CYS A 21 6.16 -12.83 14.40
N GLN A 22 5.93 -13.56 13.31
CA GLN A 22 6.34 -14.94 13.10
C GLN A 22 6.52 -15.17 11.60
N ASN A 23 7.02 -16.33 11.21
CA ASN A 23 7.11 -16.69 9.79
C ASN A 23 5.69 -16.81 9.21
N ILE A 24 5.48 -16.22 8.03
CA ILE A 24 4.21 -16.20 7.33
C ILE A 24 4.39 -16.87 5.97
N ALA A 25 3.58 -17.87 5.69
CA ALA A 25 3.64 -18.58 4.41
C ALA A 25 3.01 -17.76 3.28
N SER A 26 3.55 -17.89 2.07
CA SER A 26 2.97 -17.32 0.85
C SER A 26 1.48 -17.68 0.74
N GLY A 27 0.66 -16.71 0.33
CA GLY A 27 -0.80 -16.89 0.19
C GLY A 27 -1.60 -16.67 1.47
N THR A 28 -0.95 -16.42 2.61
CA THR A 28 -1.65 -16.17 3.87
C THR A 28 -2.32 -14.79 3.84
N ARG A 29 -3.59 -14.72 4.25
CA ARG A 29 -4.26 -13.46 4.58
C ARG A 29 -3.74 -12.97 5.91
N VAL A 30 -2.89 -11.96 5.88
CA VAL A 30 -2.14 -11.51 7.06
C VAL A 30 -2.99 -10.65 7.97
N ILE A 31 -3.72 -9.71 7.39
CA ILE A 31 -4.57 -8.77 8.12
C ILE A 31 -5.63 -8.22 7.16
N GLU A 32 -6.83 -7.95 7.68
CA GLU A 32 -7.85 -7.25 6.90
C GLU A 32 -7.62 -5.74 6.96
N TYR A 33 -7.71 -5.08 5.80
CA TYR A 33 -7.72 -3.63 5.70
C TYR A 33 -9.16 -3.17 5.86
N VAL A 34 -9.49 -2.62 7.02
CA VAL A 34 -10.86 -2.26 7.38
C VAL A 34 -11.07 -0.74 7.30
N GLY A 35 -12.31 -0.32 7.27
CA GLY A 35 -12.60 1.11 7.21
C GLY A 35 -14.07 1.42 7.06
N GLU A 36 -14.34 2.64 6.66
CA GLU A 36 -15.68 3.16 6.40
C GLU A 36 -16.04 2.97 4.93
N ARG A 37 -17.19 2.36 4.66
CA ARG A 37 -17.72 2.28 3.30
C ARG A 37 -18.34 3.62 2.94
N ILE A 38 -17.85 4.25 1.87
CA ILE A 38 -18.26 5.58 1.43
C ILE A 38 -18.69 5.56 -0.03
N THR A 39 -19.52 6.52 -0.44
CA THR A 39 -19.95 6.66 -1.84
C THR A 39 -18.79 7.19 -2.69
N LYS A 40 -18.90 7.05 -4.02
CA LYS A 40 -17.90 7.57 -4.97
C LYS A 40 -17.77 9.09 -4.86
N GLY A 41 -18.87 9.83 -4.65
CA GLY A 41 -18.84 11.27 -4.47
C GLY A 41 -18.10 11.69 -3.19
N GLU A 42 -18.36 11.01 -2.08
CA GLU A 42 -17.65 11.26 -0.83
C GLU A 42 -16.17 10.86 -0.93
N SER A 43 -15.88 9.77 -1.64
CA SER A 43 -14.51 9.34 -1.90
C SER A 43 -13.72 10.41 -2.65
N LEU A 44 -14.29 10.98 -3.70
CA LEU A 44 -13.66 12.05 -4.47
C LEU A 44 -13.35 13.25 -3.58
N ARG A 45 -14.31 13.66 -2.75
CA ARG A 45 -14.13 14.77 -1.80
C ARG A 45 -12.97 14.51 -0.83
N ARG A 46 -12.89 13.30 -0.28
CA ARG A 46 -11.83 12.91 0.66
C ARG A 46 -10.46 12.81 -0.02
N CYS A 47 -10.41 12.36 -1.27
CA CYS A 47 -9.16 12.34 -2.04
C CYS A 47 -8.64 13.75 -2.31
N GLU A 48 -9.52 14.72 -2.55
CA GLU A 48 -9.14 16.13 -2.70
C GLU A 48 -8.54 16.72 -1.41
N LEU A 49 -8.82 16.10 -0.25
CA LEU A 49 -8.25 16.46 1.06
C LEU A 49 -7.00 15.62 1.39
N ASP A 50 -6.37 15.01 0.39
CA ASP A 50 -5.14 14.21 0.53
C ASP A 50 -5.30 12.91 1.33
N ASN A 51 -6.49 12.32 1.35
CA ASN A 51 -6.68 11.01 1.96
C ASN A 51 -6.13 9.91 1.05
N GLN A 52 -5.06 9.26 1.49
CA GLN A 52 -4.33 8.22 0.74
C GLN A 52 -4.71 6.79 1.14
N TYR A 53 -5.77 6.61 1.92
CA TYR A 53 -6.13 5.32 2.52
C TYR A 53 -7.39 4.71 1.91
N ILE A 54 -7.78 5.13 0.71
CA ILE A 54 -9.03 4.73 0.07
C ILE A 54 -8.78 3.64 -0.95
N PHE A 55 -9.57 2.54 -0.85
CA PHE A 55 -9.61 1.46 -1.84
C PHE A 55 -10.93 1.46 -2.60
N ASP A 56 -10.87 1.16 -3.88
CA ASP A 56 -12.06 0.92 -4.71
C ASP A 56 -12.66 -0.44 -4.36
N LEU A 57 -13.94 -0.46 -3.98
CA LEU A 57 -14.65 -1.71 -3.68
C LEU A 57 -15.49 -2.20 -4.85
N ASP A 58 -16.28 -1.32 -5.44
CA ASP A 58 -17.20 -1.64 -6.54
C ASP A 58 -17.60 -0.36 -7.28
N ASP A 59 -18.62 -0.46 -8.16
CA ASP A 59 -19.08 0.69 -8.95
C ASP A 59 -19.72 1.81 -8.11
N LYS A 60 -20.13 1.52 -6.89
CA LYS A 60 -20.89 2.45 -6.04
C LYS A 60 -20.13 2.93 -4.82
N PHE A 61 -19.23 2.12 -4.28
CA PHE A 61 -18.59 2.36 -2.99
C PHE A 61 -17.08 2.20 -3.03
N ASP A 62 -16.43 2.98 -2.18
CA ASP A 62 -15.02 2.83 -1.82
C ASP A 62 -14.91 2.55 -0.33
N LEU A 63 -13.75 2.07 0.10
CA LEU A 63 -13.40 1.85 1.50
C LEU A 63 -12.37 2.88 1.93
N ASP A 64 -12.73 3.70 2.92
CA ASP A 64 -11.80 4.64 3.53
C ASP A 64 -11.17 4.02 4.76
N GLY A 65 -9.91 3.66 4.66
CA GLY A 65 -9.14 3.04 5.75
C GLY A 65 -8.52 4.02 6.73
N ASN A 66 -8.75 5.32 6.57
CA ASN A 66 -8.22 6.32 7.49
C ASN A 66 -9.09 6.45 8.75
N VAL A 67 -9.15 5.37 9.49
CA VAL A 67 -9.94 5.26 10.73
C VAL A 67 -9.07 4.67 11.85
N PRO A 68 -9.33 5.03 13.13
CA PRO A 68 -8.49 4.57 14.24
C PRO A 68 -8.44 3.05 14.42
N TRP A 69 -9.50 2.34 14.01
CA TRP A 69 -9.60 0.88 14.17
C TRP A 69 -8.99 0.10 13.01
N ASN A 70 -8.31 0.78 12.06
CA ASN A 70 -7.62 0.11 10.96
C ASN A 70 -6.10 0.21 11.13
N PRO A 71 -5.45 -0.72 11.85
CA PRO A 71 -3.99 -0.69 11.97
C PRO A 71 -3.28 -0.98 10.64
N ALA A 72 -3.93 -1.69 9.72
CA ALA A 72 -3.36 -2.00 8.40
C ALA A 72 -3.03 -0.73 7.58
N ARG A 73 -3.61 0.42 7.91
CA ARG A 73 -3.29 1.69 7.23
C ARG A 73 -1.82 2.09 7.39
N PHE A 74 -1.13 1.55 8.39
CA PHE A 74 0.28 1.82 8.63
C PHE A 74 1.24 0.92 7.85
N ILE A 75 0.73 -0.08 7.10
CA ILE A 75 1.58 -0.89 6.24
C ILE A 75 2.08 -0.03 5.09
N ASN A 76 3.40 0.03 4.92
CA ASN A 76 4.04 0.92 3.96
C ASN A 76 4.04 0.36 2.53
N HIS A 77 4.24 1.25 1.57
CA HIS A 77 4.44 0.92 0.17
C HIS A 77 5.86 0.44 -0.08
N SER A 78 6.01 -0.51 -1.02
CA SER A 78 7.29 -0.84 -1.65
C SER A 78 7.09 -1.07 -3.15
N CYS A 79 8.11 -0.71 -3.93
CA CYS A 79 8.16 -1.02 -5.36
C CYS A 79 8.45 -2.52 -5.60
N ALA A 80 8.96 -3.24 -4.60
CA ALA A 80 9.15 -4.71 -4.63
C ALA A 80 8.54 -5.30 -3.35
N PRO A 81 7.19 -5.33 -3.27
CA PRO A 81 6.49 -5.68 -2.03
C PRO A 81 6.50 -7.18 -1.75
N ASN A 82 6.31 -7.53 -0.47
CA ASN A 82 6.10 -8.92 -0.05
C ASN A 82 4.63 -9.26 0.18
N CYS A 83 3.73 -8.30 0.04
CA CYS A 83 2.28 -8.50 0.14
C CYS A 83 1.56 -7.81 -1.02
N GLU A 84 0.28 -8.14 -1.16
CA GLU A 84 -0.65 -7.45 -2.07
C GLU A 84 -1.99 -7.24 -1.39
N ALA A 85 -2.75 -6.26 -1.85
CA ALA A 85 -4.13 -6.06 -1.42
C ALA A 85 -5.05 -6.88 -2.32
N GLU A 86 -5.88 -7.73 -1.72
CA GLU A 86 -6.84 -8.59 -2.42
C GLU A 86 -8.26 -8.23 -2.01
N LEU A 87 -9.11 -7.94 -3.00
CA LEU A 87 -10.52 -7.66 -2.78
C LEU A 87 -11.31 -8.97 -2.89
N ASP A 88 -12.03 -9.32 -1.83
CA ASP A 88 -12.89 -10.51 -1.78
C ASP A 88 -14.19 -10.19 -1.05
N ASP A 89 -15.30 -10.26 -1.78
CA ASP A 89 -16.65 -10.05 -1.27
C ASP A 89 -16.80 -8.76 -0.43
N GLY A 90 -16.27 -7.65 -0.95
CA GLY A 90 -16.33 -6.34 -0.29
C GLY A 90 -15.34 -6.14 0.84
N HIS A 91 -14.45 -7.11 1.07
CA HIS A 91 -13.38 -7.04 2.06
C HIS A 91 -12.02 -6.89 1.38
N VAL A 92 -11.15 -6.07 1.94
CA VAL A 92 -9.78 -5.90 1.45
C VAL A 92 -8.82 -6.62 2.39
N TRP A 93 -8.10 -7.60 1.88
CA TRP A 93 -7.12 -8.38 2.64
C TRP A 93 -5.71 -8.06 2.18
N ILE A 94 -4.80 -7.93 3.13
CA ILE A 94 -3.37 -7.88 2.82
C ILE A 94 -2.86 -9.32 2.86
N VAL A 95 -2.37 -9.80 1.72
CA VAL A 95 -2.02 -11.21 1.47
C VAL A 95 -0.54 -11.33 1.18
N ALA A 96 0.13 -12.31 1.78
CA ALA A 96 1.55 -12.57 1.52
C ALA A 96 1.77 -13.09 0.09
N LEU A 97 2.66 -12.43 -0.67
CA LEU A 97 3.06 -12.83 -2.02
C LEU A 97 4.14 -13.91 -2.01
N CYS A 98 4.87 -14.01 -0.92
CA CYS A 98 5.98 -14.94 -0.73
C CYS A 98 6.06 -15.32 0.74
N ASP A 99 6.94 -16.25 1.08
CA ASP A 99 7.22 -16.55 2.48
C ASP A 99 7.90 -15.35 3.13
N ILE A 100 7.40 -14.92 4.28
CA ILE A 100 7.88 -13.76 5.03
C ILE A 100 8.42 -14.25 6.36
N LYS A 101 9.62 -13.82 6.72
CA LYS A 101 10.26 -14.20 7.99
C LYS A 101 9.84 -13.27 9.12
N ALA A 102 9.79 -13.82 10.33
CA ALA A 102 9.59 -13.04 11.55
C ALA A 102 10.55 -11.85 11.57
N GLY A 103 10.04 -10.67 11.87
CA GLY A 103 10.81 -9.42 11.94
C GLY A 103 10.89 -8.64 10.63
N GLU A 104 10.50 -9.23 9.50
CA GLU A 104 10.46 -8.49 8.23
C GLU A 104 9.32 -7.48 8.20
N GLU A 105 9.55 -6.33 7.61
CA GLU A 105 8.48 -5.34 7.38
C GLU A 105 7.57 -5.81 6.26
N LEU A 106 6.26 -5.72 6.49
CA LEU A 106 5.23 -5.98 5.49
C LEU A 106 5.05 -4.76 4.61
N THR A 107 5.00 -4.97 3.30
CA THR A 107 4.81 -3.90 2.32
C THR A 107 3.88 -4.37 1.22
N PHE A 108 3.16 -3.43 0.61
CA PHE A 108 2.42 -3.69 -0.62
C PHE A 108 2.50 -2.47 -1.54
N ASN A 109 2.27 -2.67 -2.84
CA ASN A 109 2.26 -1.56 -3.78
C ASN A 109 0.90 -0.86 -3.68
N TYR A 110 0.91 0.44 -3.37
CA TYR A 110 -0.32 1.23 -3.23
C TYR A 110 -1.07 1.41 -4.56
N GLY A 111 -0.40 1.19 -5.69
CA GLY A 111 -1.07 1.15 -6.99
C GLY A 111 -1.53 2.51 -7.52
N TYR A 112 -0.81 3.58 -7.21
CA TYR A 112 -1.18 4.91 -7.66
C TYR A 112 -1.10 5.04 -9.18
N ASP A 113 -1.93 5.92 -9.72
CA ASP A 113 -2.07 6.18 -11.16
C ASP A 113 -1.00 7.16 -11.65
N LEU A 114 -0.87 7.27 -12.97
CA LEU A 114 0.07 8.19 -13.62
C LEU A 114 -0.31 9.67 -13.48
N GLU A 115 -1.56 9.99 -13.13
CA GLU A 115 -2.03 11.38 -13.03
C GLU A 115 -1.25 12.20 -12.00
N ASP A 116 -0.95 11.60 -10.85
CA ASP A 116 -0.40 12.32 -9.70
C ASP A 116 0.80 11.66 -9.04
N TYR A 117 1.37 10.62 -9.67
CA TYR A 117 2.46 9.87 -9.05
C TYR A 117 3.68 10.75 -8.68
N CYS A 118 3.92 11.82 -9.42
CA CYS A 118 5.03 12.74 -9.15
C CYS A 118 4.92 13.44 -7.80
N GLU A 119 3.72 13.50 -7.23
CA GLU A 119 3.47 14.08 -5.91
C GLU A 119 3.73 13.11 -4.76
N HIS A 120 4.03 11.84 -5.09
CA HIS A 120 4.19 10.76 -4.11
C HIS A 120 5.56 10.10 -4.24
N PRO A 121 6.63 10.74 -3.74
CA PRO A 121 7.97 10.12 -3.77
C PRO A 121 8.01 8.86 -2.94
N CYS A 122 8.74 7.85 -3.42
CA CYS A 122 8.92 6.57 -2.75
C CYS A 122 10.30 6.49 -2.10
N ARG A 123 10.35 5.98 -0.87
CA ARG A 123 11.58 5.77 -0.09
C ARG A 123 11.70 4.31 0.38
N CYS A 124 11.16 3.36 -0.39
CA CYS A 124 11.18 1.96 0.01
C CYS A 124 12.59 1.35 0.11
N GLY A 125 13.57 1.96 -0.56
CA GLY A 125 14.98 1.54 -0.46
C GLY A 125 15.34 0.29 -1.25
N VAL A 126 14.41 -0.29 -2.03
CA VAL A 126 14.70 -1.48 -2.84
C VAL A 126 15.52 -1.11 -4.09
N ALA A 127 16.31 -2.05 -4.60
CA ALA A 127 17.20 -1.81 -5.75
C ALA A 127 16.45 -1.38 -7.03
N GLY A 128 15.24 -1.89 -7.23
CA GLY A 128 14.42 -1.56 -8.40
C GLY A 128 13.46 -0.40 -8.20
N CYS A 129 13.59 0.38 -7.12
CA CYS A 129 12.69 1.48 -6.82
C CYS A 129 12.70 2.53 -7.94
N VAL A 130 11.51 2.90 -8.43
CA VAL A 130 11.35 3.89 -9.51
C VAL A 130 11.31 5.33 -8.98
N GLY A 131 11.42 5.51 -7.66
CA GLY A 131 11.47 6.82 -7.02
C GLY A 131 10.10 7.39 -6.66
N TYR A 132 9.03 6.76 -7.06
CA TYR A 132 7.65 7.21 -6.82
C TYR A 132 6.74 6.05 -6.46
N ILE A 133 5.65 6.36 -5.74
CA ILE A 133 4.58 5.39 -5.45
C ILE A 133 3.68 5.33 -6.68
N VAL A 134 3.73 4.22 -7.42
CA VAL A 134 2.96 4.04 -8.65
C VAL A 134 2.75 2.54 -8.87
N SER A 135 1.66 2.19 -9.56
CA SER A 135 1.36 0.80 -9.92
C SER A 135 2.50 0.19 -10.75
N GLU A 136 2.81 -1.09 -10.50
CA GLU A 136 3.87 -1.84 -11.18
C GLU A 136 3.74 -1.79 -12.69
N GLU A 137 2.53 -1.80 -13.23
CA GLU A 137 2.27 -1.75 -14.67
C GLU A 137 2.84 -0.48 -15.34
N PHE A 138 3.12 0.57 -14.56
CA PHE A 138 3.65 1.84 -15.05
C PHE A 138 5.14 2.03 -14.80
N PHE A 139 5.84 1.04 -14.24
CA PHE A 139 7.26 1.18 -13.88
C PHE A 139 8.14 1.54 -15.08
N ASP A 140 7.94 0.89 -16.21
CA ASP A 140 8.74 1.18 -17.42
C ASP A 140 8.53 2.61 -17.91
N HIS A 141 7.28 3.08 -17.89
CA HIS A 141 6.96 4.47 -18.24
C HIS A 141 7.69 5.46 -17.31
N VAL A 142 7.65 5.22 -15.99
CA VAL A 142 8.30 6.09 -15.00
C VAL A 142 9.82 6.08 -15.18
N ARG A 143 10.42 4.92 -15.45
CA ARG A 143 11.85 4.80 -15.74
C ARG A 143 12.25 5.61 -16.97
N GLN A 144 11.44 5.58 -18.03
CA GLN A 144 11.67 6.37 -19.24
C GLN A 144 11.60 7.88 -18.93
N GLN A 145 10.62 8.32 -18.16
CA GLN A 145 10.50 9.72 -17.77
C GLN A 145 11.68 10.17 -16.89
N ASN A 146 12.15 9.32 -15.99
CA ASN A 146 13.33 9.60 -15.16
C ASN A 146 14.59 9.77 -16.03
N ALA A 147 14.77 8.92 -17.04
CA ALA A 147 15.89 9.01 -17.97
C ALA A 147 15.86 10.31 -18.77
N LEU A 148 14.69 10.74 -19.25
CA LEU A 148 14.51 12.00 -19.95
C LEU A 148 14.86 13.21 -19.11
N LYS A 149 14.52 13.18 -17.80
CA LYS A 149 14.87 14.25 -16.85
C LYS A 149 16.39 14.37 -16.65
N LEU A 150 17.10 13.24 -16.69
CA LEU A 150 18.57 13.22 -16.57
C LEU A 150 19.28 13.76 -17.81
N GLU A 151 18.67 13.68 -18.98
CA GLU A 151 19.20 14.19 -20.23
C GLU A 151 18.94 15.70 -20.44
N ALA A 152 18.00 16.25 -19.69
CA ALA A 152 17.62 17.68 -19.80
C ALA A 152 18.60 18.63 -19.05
#